data_5780b687b339950d353bcebeb2d928d6
#
_entry.id   5780b687b339950d353bcebeb2d928d6
#
_cell.length_a   1.000
_cell.length_b   1.000
_cell.length_c   1.000
_cell.angle_alpha   90.00
_cell.angle_beta   90.00
_cell.angle_gamma   90.00
#
_symmetry.space_group_name_H-M   'P 1'
#
loop_
_entity.id
_entity.type
_entity.pdbx_description
1 polymer ?
#
loop_
_entity_poly.entity_id
_entity_poly.type
_entity_poly.pdbx_seq_one_letter_code
_entity_poly.pdbx_strand_id
1 'polypeptide(L)'
;MIKALLIGDVIGRPGRAIVERFVPSLREELGIDLVVINCENAAAGLGVTPSVADELFRAGADVLTSGNHVWKKKEALELLKLDPRVLRPANYPADAPGSGTAIIETLSGFKVGILNVQGRVFMEPTTDCPFRCAAREIERLRMTTPMIIVDVHAEATSEKVALGWFLDGKVSCVFGTHTHIPTADERILPKGTAFLTDTGMTGPTYSVIGVKKEMVIEKFLQQTPRRFEMASGPAVLQGAIVEIDPSSGKATGIRRVQIHGSGF
;
A
#
# COMPACT_ATOMS: atom_id res chain seq x y z
N MET A 1 4.79 -22.41 0.39
CA MET A 1 3.82 -21.31 0.17
C MET A 1 4.34 -20.09 0.89
N ILE A 2 4.32 -18.95 0.25
CA ILE A 2 4.66 -17.66 0.86
C ILE A 2 3.36 -16.91 1.17
N LYS A 3 3.25 -16.37 2.38
CA LYS A 3 2.12 -15.54 2.79
C LYS A 3 2.55 -14.09 2.91
N ALA A 4 1.93 -13.21 2.14
CA ALA A 4 2.14 -11.77 2.21
C ALA A 4 0.94 -11.08 2.83
N LEU A 5 1.16 -10.24 3.86
CA LEU A 5 0.17 -9.32 4.43
C LEU A 5 0.33 -7.95 3.78
N LEU A 6 -0.71 -7.49 3.10
CA LEU A 6 -0.78 -6.22 2.39
C LEU A 6 -1.68 -5.29 3.19
N ILE A 7 -1.14 -4.22 3.75
CA ILE A 7 -1.86 -3.26 4.60
C ILE A 7 -2.13 -1.99 3.81
N GLY A 8 -3.39 -1.57 3.77
CA GLY A 8 -3.82 -0.35 3.12
C GLY A 8 -3.36 0.92 3.83
N ASP A 9 -3.68 2.05 3.24
CA ASP A 9 -3.21 3.39 3.62
C ASP A 9 -3.21 3.64 5.13
N VAL A 10 -2.03 3.70 5.74
CA VAL A 10 -1.89 3.99 7.18
C VAL A 10 -2.11 5.47 7.45
N ILE A 11 -3.13 5.79 8.26
CA ILE A 11 -3.55 7.15 8.53
C ILE A 11 -3.11 7.61 9.92
N GLY A 12 -2.11 8.48 9.96
CA GLY A 12 -1.67 9.18 11.16
C GLY A 12 -1.35 8.27 12.35
N ARG A 13 -1.45 8.83 13.57
CA ARG A 13 -1.14 8.08 14.82
C ARG A 13 -2.05 6.89 15.06
N PRO A 14 -3.40 6.98 14.89
CA PRO A 14 -4.26 5.82 15.13
C PRO A 14 -3.93 4.63 14.21
N GLY A 15 -3.60 4.91 12.92
CA GLY A 15 -3.19 3.89 11.97
C GLY A 15 -1.87 3.22 12.36
N ARG A 16 -0.86 4.00 12.77
CA ARG A 16 0.41 3.43 13.23
C ARG A 16 0.25 2.60 14.51
N ALA A 17 -0.52 3.10 15.47
CA ALA A 17 -0.73 2.40 16.74
C ALA A 17 -1.47 1.05 16.58
N ILE A 18 -2.43 0.95 15.65
CA ILE A 18 -3.09 -0.33 15.38
C ILE A 18 -2.17 -1.30 14.63
N VAL A 19 -1.29 -0.80 13.74
CA VAL A 19 -0.24 -1.60 13.08
C VAL A 19 0.72 -2.16 14.15
N GLU A 20 1.27 -1.32 15.01
CA GLU A 20 2.18 -1.71 16.11
C GLU A 20 1.56 -2.79 17.02
N ARG A 21 0.27 -2.66 17.29
CA ARG A 21 -0.43 -3.59 18.18
C ARG A 21 -0.70 -4.96 17.56
N PHE A 22 -1.05 -5.03 16.29
CA PHE A 22 -1.57 -6.26 15.70
C PHE A 22 -0.66 -6.94 14.67
N VAL A 23 0.21 -6.22 13.98
CA VAL A 23 1.05 -6.83 12.94
C VAL A 23 2.01 -7.88 13.48
N PRO A 24 2.68 -7.68 14.65
CA PRO A 24 3.57 -8.70 15.20
C PRO A 24 2.84 -10.03 15.47
N SER A 25 1.69 -9.98 16.15
CA SER A 25 0.90 -11.18 16.44
C SER A 25 0.33 -11.84 15.19
N LEU A 26 -0.19 -11.06 14.22
CA LEU A 26 -0.65 -11.58 12.94
C LEU A 26 0.46 -12.30 12.18
N ARG A 27 1.68 -11.73 12.22
CA ARG A 27 2.85 -12.33 11.56
C ARG A 27 3.18 -13.70 12.15
N GLU A 28 3.16 -13.82 13.48
CA GLU A 28 3.43 -15.07 14.19
C GLU A 28 2.28 -16.09 14.02
N GLU A 29 1.05 -15.70 14.36
CA GLU A 29 -0.12 -16.60 14.38
C GLU A 29 -0.49 -17.15 13.01
N LEU A 30 -0.33 -16.34 11.95
CA LEU A 30 -0.70 -16.72 10.59
C LEU A 30 0.49 -17.17 9.73
N GLY A 31 1.71 -17.10 10.27
CA GLY A 31 2.93 -17.44 9.53
C GLY A 31 3.15 -16.53 8.32
N ILE A 32 3.09 -15.20 8.54
CA ILE A 32 3.29 -14.21 7.47
C ILE A 32 4.78 -14.06 7.18
N ASP A 33 5.18 -14.33 5.95
CA ASP A 33 6.57 -14.23 5.48
C ASP A 33 6.97 -12.80 5.09
N LEU A 34 6.00 -11.98 4.63
CA LEU A 34 6.22 -10.64 4.10
C LEU A 34 5.10 -9.70 4.50
N VAL A 35 5.44 -8.50 4.95
CA VAL A 35 4.48 -7.42 5.29
C VAL A 35 4.77 -6.20 4.44
N VAL A 36 3.80 -5.82 3.59
CA VAL A 36 3.82 -4.60 2.77
C VAL A 36 2.82 -3.61 3.36
N ILE A 37 3.24 -2.38 3.62
CA ILE A 37 2.39 -1.34 4.20
C ILE A 37 2.40 -0.09 3.30
N ASN A 38 1.23 0.41 2.92
CA ASN A 38 1.16 1.74 2.31
C ASN A 38 1.24 2.81 3.40
N CYS A 39 2.30 3.62 3.37
CA CYS A 39 2.62 4.61 4.41
C CYS A 39 2.33 6.06 4.01
N GLU A 40 1.70 6.31 2.86
CA GLU A 40 1.62 7.67 2.30
C GLU A 40 0.91 8.70 3.19
N ASN A 41 0.07 8.24 4.13
CA ASN A 41 -0.68 9.09 5.06
C ASN A 41 -0.23 8.90 6.54
N ALA A 42 0.87 8.20 6.78
CA ALA A 42 1.30 7.81 8.11
C ALA A 42 1.80 8.98 8.99
N ALA A 43 2.40 10.02 8.39
CA ALA A 43 2.92 11.19 9.12
C ALA A 43 1.87 12.30 9.24
N ALA A 44 0.99 12.19 10.24
CA ALA A 44 -0.09 13.15 10.52
C ALA A 44 -1.05 13.34 9.32
N GLY A 45 -1.34 12.25 8.60
CA GLY A 45 -2.29 12.20 7.49
C GLY A 45 -1.72 12.55 6.11
N LEU A 46 -0.46 12.94 6.00
CA LEU A 46 0.17 13.28 4.72
C LEU A 46 1.66 12.95 4.74
N GLY A 47 2.09 12.05 3.84
CA GLY A 47 3.49 11.68 3.66
C GLY A 47 4.03 10.77 4.77
N VAL A 48 5.34 10.54 4.74
CA VAL A 48 6.12 9.75 5.69
C VAL A 48 7.37 10.53 6.12
N THR A 49 7.81 10.32 7.37
CA THR A 49 9.11 10.84 7.87
C THR A 49 10.00 9.66 8.26
N PRO A 50 11.33 9.85 8.40
CA PRO A 50 12.22 8.78 8.86
C PRO A 50 11.77 8.12 10.16
N SER A 51 11.39 8.91 11.17
CA SER A 51 10.92 8.37 12.45
C SER A 51 9.63 7.55 12.32
N VAL A 52 8.71 7.93 11.43
CA VAL A 52 7.47 7.18 11.16
C VAL A 52 7.76 5.91 10.38
N ALA A 53 8.69 5.93 9.42
CA ALA A 53 9.14 4.73 8.73
C ALA A 53 9.77 3.73 9.69
N ASP A 54 10.66 4.18 10.59
CA ASP A 54 11.27 3.35 11.63
C ASP A 54 10.24 2.74 12.58
N GLU A 55 9.19 3.50 12.94
CA GLU A 55 8.07 3.00 13.76
C GLU A 55 7.36 1.84 13.05
N LEU A 56 7.04 1.98 11.76
CA LEU A 56 6.38 0.95 10.97
C LEU A 56 7.28 -0.29 10.74
N PHE A 57 8.58 -0.09 10.50
CA PHE A 57 9.53 -1.21 10.39
C PHE A 57 9.67 -1.98 11.72
N ARG A 58 9.74 -1.29 12.85
CA ARG A 58 9.74 -1.93 14.18
C ARG A 58 8.45 -2.68 14.47
N ALA A 59 7.33 -2.22 13.94
CA ALA A 59 6.04 -2.90 14.03
C ALA A 59 5.94 -4.14 13.10
N GLY A 60 6.97 -4.43 12.29
CA GLY A 60 7.05 -5.63 11.49
C GLY A 60 6.83 -5.45 9.99
N ALA A 61 6.82 -4.22 9.48
CA ALA A 61 6.84 -3.98 8.03
C ALA A 61 8.18 -4.43 7.44
N ASP A 62 8.16 -5.04 6.25
CA ASP A 62 9.36 -5.38 5.48
C ASP A 62 9.61 -4.35 4.38
N VAL A 63 8.55 -3.72 3.85
CA VAL A 63 8.61 -2.68 2.82
C VAL A 63 7.45 -1.71 2.97
N LEU A 64 7.71 -0.45 2.67
CA LEU A 64 6.73 0.62 2.68
C LEU A 64 6.49 1.11 1.25
N THR A 65 5.23 1.07 0.80
CA THR A 65 4.79 1.74 -0.43
C THR A 65 4.19 3.11 -0.11
N SER A 66 3.99 3.93 -1.11
CA SER A 66 3.43 5.27 -0.96
C SER A 66 2.53 5.64 -2.14
N GLY A 67 2.26 6.93 -2.32
CA GLY A 67 1.42 7.43 -3.40
C GLY A 67 1.71 8.90 -3.70
N ASN A 68 0.67 9.66 -4.05
CA ASN A 68 0.79 11.06 -4.45
C ASN A 68 1.19 12.02 -3.30
N HIS A 69 1.12 11.57 -2.04
CA HIS A 69 1.60 12.37 -0.90
C HIS A 69 3.07 12.13 -0.53
N VAL A 70 3.79 11.32 -1.27
CA VAL A 70 5.19 10.93 -0.96
C VAL A 70 6.11 12.14 -0.73
N TRP A 71 5.88 13.27 -1.41
CA TRP A 71 6.68 14.50 -1.31
C TRP A 71 6.17 15.50 -0.26
N LYS A 72 5.10 15.18 0.49
CA LYS A 72 4.49 16.14 1.45
C LYS A 72 5.34 16.43 2.68
N LYS A 73 6.33 15.60 2.98
CA LYS A 73 7.33 15.81 4.04
C LYS A 73 8.70 16.01 3.39
N LYS A 74 9.41 17.07 3.78
CA LYS A 74 10.74 17.35 3.23
C LYS A 74 11.74 16.25 3.54
N GLU A 75 11.60 15.66 4.73
CA GLU A 75 12.45 14.57 5.23
C GLU A 75 12.31 13.28 4.42
N ALA A 76 11.17 13.11 3.70
CA ALA A 76 10.96 11.97 2.83
C ALA A 76 11.97 11.92 1.67
N LEU A 77 12.51 13.06 1.22
CA LEU A 77 13.53 13.11 0.16
C LEU A 77 14.79 12.33 0.53
N GLU A 78 15.30 12.53 1.75
CA GLU A 78 16.49 11.82 2.23
C GLU A 78 16.14 10.36 2.61
N LEU A 79 14.99 10.12 3.21
CA LEU A 79 14.52 8.77 3.51
C LEU A 79 14.48 7.88 2.27
N LEU A 80 13.88 8.35 1.17
CA LEU A 80 13.79 7.62 -0.09
C LEU A 80 15.14 7.35 -0.77
N LYS A 81 16.15 8.22 -0.55
CA LYS A 81 17.49 7.98 -1.05
C LYS A 81 18.26 6.94 -0.24
N LEU A 82 18.04 6.91 1.08
CA LEU A 82 18.84 6.13 2.01
C LEU A 82 18.27 4.75 2.30
N ASP A 83 16.94 4.60 2.32
CA ASP A 83 16.30 3.32 2.61
C ASP A 83 15.57 2.75 1.37
N PRO A 84 16.15 1.71 0.73
CA PRO A 84 15.56 1.10 -0.46
C PRO A 84 14.25 0.34 -0.18
N ARG A 85 13.87 0.18 1.09
CA ARG A 85 12.60 -0.45 1.49
C ARG A 85 11.42 0.54 1.51
N VAL A 86 11.68 1.84 1.32
CA VAL A 86 10.63 2.86 1.21
C VAL A 86 10.48 3.24 -0.25
N LEU A 87 9.33 2.93 -0.84
CA LEU A 87 9.08 3.09 -2.26
C LEU A 87 8.21 4.31 -2.56
N ARG A 88 8.63 5.10 -3.54
CA ARG A 88 7.75 6.03 -4.25
C ARG A 88 7.06 5.33 -5.42
N PRO A 89 6.01 5.90 -6.02
CA PRO A 89 5.52 5.37 -7.29
C PRO A 89 6.61 5.38 -8.38
N ALA A 90 6.76 4.24 -9.08
CA ALA A 90 7.81 4.02 -10.07
C ALA A 90 7.66 4.91 -11.31
N ASN A 91 6.43 5.35 -11.60
CA ASN A 91 6.10 6.17 -12.75
C ASN A 91 6.26 7.69 -12.54
N TYR A 92 6.92 8.14 -11.45
CA TYR A 92 7.54 9.45 -11.37
C TYR A 92 8.77 9.52 -12.30
N PRO A 93 9.26 10.73 -12.67
CA PRO A 93 10.47 10.89 -13.47
C PRO A 93 11.64 10.06 -12.93
N ALA A 94 12.50 9.58 -13.84
CA ALA A 94 13.57 8.65 -13.49
C ALA A 94 14.63 9.26 -12.54
N ASP A 95 14.81 10.56 -12.58
CA ASP A 95 15.71 11.34 -11.72
C ASP A 95 15.11 11.72 -10.37
N ALA A 96 13.82 11.39 -10.12
CA ALA A 96 13.22 11.60 -8.81
C ALA A 96 13.90 10.71 -7.74
N PRO A 97 14.11 11.24 -6.51
CA PRO A 97 14.79 10.51 -5.44
C PRO A 97 14.11 9.18 -5.10
N GLY A 98 14.90 8.15 -4.79
CA GLY A 98 14.43 6.84 -4.37
C GLY A 98 14.00 5.94 -5.53
N SER A 99 13.47 4.79 -5.17
CA SER A 99 13.02 3.73 -6.11
C SER A 99 11.52 3.52 -6.03
N GLY A 100 10.92 3.03 -7.11
CA GLY A 100 9.54 2.53 -7.11
C GLY A 100 9.46 1.00 -7.05
N THR A 101 10.63 0.33 -6.96
CA THR A 101 10.72 -1.13 -6.85
C THR A 101 11.72 -1.53 -5.77
N ALA A 102 11.45 -2.68 -5.13
CA ALA A 102 12.40 -3.35 -4.25
C ALA A 102 12.36 -4.87 -4.47
N ILE A 103 13.44 -5.55 -4.11
CA ILE A 103 13.47 -7.00 -3.95
C ILE A 103 13.73 -7.26 -2.48
N ILE A 104 12.75 -7.91 -1.83
CA ILE A 104 12.78 -8.23 -0.41
C ILE A 104 13.04 -9.73 -0.26
N GLU A 105 14.00 -10.08 0.58
CA GLU A 105 14.24 -11.46 0.98
C GLU A 105 13.42 -11.75 2.24
N THR A 106 12.54 -12.75 2.16
CA THR A 106 11.71 -13.18 3.30
C THR A 106 12.54 -13.95 4.31
N LEU A 107 12.03 -14.14 5.52
CA LEU A 107 12.68 -14.96 6.56
C LEU A 107 12.93 -16.40 6.11
N SER A 108 12.10 -16.92 5.20
CA SER A 108 12.25 -18.23 4.58
C SER A 108 13.23 -18.26 3.39
N GLY A 109 13.94 -17.16 3.11
CA GLY A 109 14.97 -17.06 2.07
C GLY A 109 14.44 -16.89 0.65
N PHE A 110 13.14 -16.64 0.46
CA PHE A 110 12.56 -16.37 -0.85
C PHE A 110 12.64 -14.88 -1.19
N LYS A 111 12.92 -14.57 -2.45
CA LYS A 111 12.92 -13.19 -2.95
C LYS A 111 11.55 -12.82 -3.51
N VAL A 112 11.01 -11.67 -3.10
CA VAL A 112 9.75 -11.12 -3.60
C VAL A 112 10.02 -9.72 -4.15
N GLY A 113 9.62 -9.48 -5.39
CA GLY A 113 9.65 -8.16 -6.02
C GLY A 113 8.43 -7.34 -5.59
N ILE A 114 8.66 -6.09 -5.21
CA ILE A 114 7.60 -5.13 -4.89
C ILE A 114 7.65 -4.00 -5.90
N LEU A 115 6.52 -3.63 -6.45
CA LEU A 115 6.36 -2.50 -7.35
C LEU A 115 5.25 -1.59 -6.83
N ASN A 116 5.51 -0.30 -6.75
CA ASN A 116 4.53 0.72 -6.45
C ASN A 116 4.30 1.60 -7.70
N VAL A 117 3.05 1.77 -8.12
CA VAL A 117 2.68 2.66 -9.24
C VAL A 117 1.52 3.58 -8.86
N GLN A 118 1.51 4.79 -9.40
CA GLN A 118 0.42 5.75 -9.23
C GLN A 118 -0.44 5.80 -10.49
N GLY A 119 -1.77 5.81 -10.33
CA GLY A 119 -2.71 6.09 -11.40
C GLY A 119 -2.61 7.53 -11.93
N ARG A 120 -3.34 7.81 -13.01
CA ARG A 120 -3.40 9.15 -13.63
C ARG A 120 -4.80 9.74 -13.65
N VAL A 121 -5.83 8.89 -13.63
CA VAL A 121 -7.22 9.33 -13.71
C VAL A 121 -7.62 9.96 -12.39
N PHE A 122 -7.90 11.27 -12.41
CA PHE A 122 -8.19 12.10 -11.23
C PHE A 122 -7.06 12.16 -10.18
N MET A 123 -5.81 11.91 -10.60
CA MET A 123 -4.64 11.92 -9.73
C MET A 123 -3.71 13.09 -10.05
N GLU A 124 -3.15 13.70 -9.02
CA GLU A 124 -2.09 14.71 -9.11
C GLU A 124 -0.90 14.34 -8.22
N PRO A 125 0.33 14.64 -8.65
CA PRO A 125 0.69 15.16 -9.97
C PRO A 125 0.52 14.12 -11.08
N THR A 126 0.42 14.57 -12.32
CA THR A 126 0.44 13.68 -13.49
C THR A 126 1.79 13.00 -13.61
N THR A 127 1.79 11.68 -13.67
CA THR A 127 2.97 10.83 -13.80
C THR A 127 3.01 10.16 -15.18
N ASP A 128 4.07 9.41 -15.46
CA ASP A 128 4.13 8.54 -16.65
C ASP A 128 3.04 7.46 -16.62
N CYS A 129 2.78 6.83 -17.79
CA CYS A 129 1.76 5.79 -17.92
C CYS A 129 2.04 4.61 -16.97
N PRO A 130 1.14 4.31 -16.00
CA PRO A 130 1.35 3.22 -15.04
C PRO A 130 1.41 1.85 -15.72
N PHE A 131 0.68 1.62 -16.81
CA PHE A 131 0.71 0.36 -17.57
C PHE A 131 2.08 0.11 -18.21
N ARG A 132 2.64 1.11 -18.89
CA ARG A 132 3.96 0.99 -19.53
C ARG A 132 5.08 0.91 -18.51
N CYS A 133 4.96 1.67 -17.43
CA CYS A 133 5.92 1.62 -16.32
C CYS A 133 5.89 0.24 -15.67
N ALA A 134 4.70 -0.27 -15.29
CA ALA A 134 4.56 -1.58 -14.69
C ALA A 134 5.13 -2.69 -15.58
N ALA A 135 4.82 -2.69 -16.89
CA ALA A 135 5.37 -3.68 -17.81
C ALA A 135 6.91 -3.71 -17.80
N ARG A 136 7.54 -2.53 -17.89
CA ARG A 136 9.00 -2.38 -17.89
C ARG A 136 9.63 -2.85 -16.56
N GLU A 137 9.08 -2.42 -15.44
CA GLU A 137 9.65 -2.76 -14.12
C GLU A 137 9.43 -4.24 -13.76
N ILE A 138 8.30 -4.83 -14.17
CA ILE A 138 8.03 -6.25 -13.98
C ILE A 138 9.04 -7.11 -14.77
N GLU A 139 9.38 -6.76 -16.00
CA GLU A 139 10.43 -7.45 -16.78
C GLU A 139 11.76 -7.47 -16.03
N ARG A 140 12.14 -6.34 -15.40
CA ARG A 140 13.37 -6.23 -14.58
C ARG A 140 13.31 -7.10 -13.32
N LEU A 141 12.20 -7.03 -12.58
CA LEU A 141 12.00 -7.82 -11.36
C LEU A 141 12.01 -9.32 -11.65
N ARG A 142 11.42 -9.74 -12.76
CA ARG A 142 11.36 -11.14 -13.20
C ARG A 142 12.71 -11.76 -13.52
N MET A 143 13.74 -10.98 -13.77
CA MET A 143 15.12 -11.49 -13.86
C MET A 143 15.62 -12.06 -12.53
N THR A 144 15.00 -11.70 -11.41
CA THR A 144 15.43 -12.13 -10.06
C THR A 144 14.42 -13.07 -9.40
N THR A 145 13.11 -12.84 -9.59
CA THR A 145 12.06 -13.62 -8.91
C THR A 145 10.78 -13.67 -9.75
N PRO A 146 10.07 -14.83 -9.73
CA PRO A 146 8.72 -14.91 -10.32
C PRO A 146 7.64 -14.28 -9.42
N MET A 147 7.93 -14.09 -8.12
CA MET A 147 6.99 -13.54 -7.15
C MET A 147 7.06 -12.02 -7.15
N ILE A 148 6.00 -11.37 -7.63
CA ILE A 148 5.91 -9.91 -7.71
C ILE A 148 4.57 -9.44 -7.17
N ILE A 149 4.60 -8.45 -6.27
CA ILE A 149 3.42 -7.79 -5.70
C ILE A 149 3.41 -6.33 -6.16
N VAL A 150 2.26 -5.86 -6.63
CA VAL A 150 2.08 -4.50 -7.17
C VAL A 150 1.06 -3.75 -6.35
N ASP A 151 1.48 -2.62 -5.74
CA ASP A 151 0.60 -1.61 -5.14
C ASP A 151 0.22 -0.59 -6.22
N VAL A 152 -1.09 -0.49 -6.49
CA VAL A 152 -1.67 0.47 -7.45
C VAL A 152 -2.37 1.57 -6.66
N HIS A 153 -1.64 2.66 -6.44
CA HIS A 153 -2.15 3.84 -5.75
C HIS A 153 -2.92 4.74 -6.71
N ALA A 154 -4.24 4.57 -6.80
CA ALA A 154 -5.07 5.23 -7.81
C ALA A 154 -6.49 5.55 -7.32
N GLU A 155 -7.06 6.67 -7.80
CA GLU A 155 -8.43 7.08 -7.50
C GLU A 155 -9.44 6.23 -8.27
N ALA A 156 -9.30 6.12 -9.60
CA ALA A 156 -10.30 5.48 -10.45
C ALA A 156 -10.28 3.95 -10.34
N THR A 157 -11.39 3.36 -9.91
CA THR A 157 -11.56 1.90 -9.85
C THR A 157 -11.35 1.24 -11.19
N SER A 158 -11.80 1.86 -12.28
CA SER A 158 -11.60 1.36 -13.65
C SER A 158 -10.13 1.26 -14.04
N GLU A 159 -9.28 2.20 -13.61
CA GLU A 159 -7.84 2.15 -13.87
C GLU A 159 -7.18 1.02 -13.09
N LYS A 160 -7.55 0.82 -11.81
CA LYS A 160 -7.09 -0.30 -10.99
C LYS A 160 -7.46 -1.66 -11.59
N VAL A 161 -8.73 -1.82 -11.94
CA VAL A 161 -9.24 -3.07 -12.55
C VAL A 161 -8.57 -3.36 -13.89
N ALA A 162 -8.43 -2.34 -14.75
CA ALA A 162 -7.77 -2.48 -16.05
C ALA A 162 -6.29 -2.88 -15.88
N LEU A 163 -5.59 -2.31 -14.89
CA LEU A 163 -4.20 -2.68 -14.59
C LEU A 163 -4.10 -4.11 -14.06
N GLY A 164 -5.04 -4.55 -13.21
CA GLY A 164 -5.14 -5.93 -12.75
C GLY A 164 -5.24 -6.92 -13.94
N TRP A 165 -6.15 -6.67 -14.87
CA TRP A 165 -6.30 -7.50 -16.08
C TRP A 165 -5.07 -7.46 -16.99
N PHE A 166 -4.45 -6.30 -17.15
CA PHE A 166 -3.23 -6.13 -17.94
C PHE A 166 -2.05 -6.93 -17.38
N LEU A 167 -2.00 -7.08 -16.06
CA LEU A 167 -0.93 -7.77 -15.34
C LEU A 167 -1.26 -9.24 -15.03
N ASP A 168 -2.46 -9.73 -15.37
CA ASP A 168 -2.85 -11.12 -15.09
C ASP A 168 -1.89 -12.14 -15.71
N GLY A 169 -1.33 -13.00 -14.84
CA GLY A 169 -0.32 -14.00 -15.16
C GLY A 169 1.12 -13.47 -15.26
N LYS A 170 1.32 -12.16 -15.04
CA LYS A 170 2.64 -11.53 -15.04
C LYS A 170 3.18 -11.26 -13.64
N VAL A 171 2.31 -11.20 -12.63
CA VAL A 171 2.63 -10.93 -11.24
C VAL A 171 1.82 -11.84 -10.31
N SER A 172 2.26 -11.96 -9.06
CA SER A 172 1.56 -12.73 -8.03
C SER A 172 0.31 -12.03 -7.54
N CYS A 173 0.40 -10.71 -7.33
CA CYS A 173 -0.71 -9.92 -6.79
C CYS A 173 -0.70 -8.50 -7.33
N VAL A 174 -1.91 -7.97 -7.55
CA VAL A 174 -2.19 -6.54 -7.74
C VAL A 174 -3.22 -6.13 -6.69
N PHE A 175 -2.87 -5.19 -5.84
CA PHE A 175 -3.79 -4.61 -4.86
C PHE A 175 -3.82 -3.09 -5.00
N GLY A 176 -4.99 -2.51 -4.74
CA GLY A 176 -5.17 -1.06 -4.83
C GLY A 176 -5.15 -0.38 -3.47
N THR A 177 -4.79 0.91 -3.48
CA THR A 177 -4.77 1.85 -2.36
C THR A 177 -5.32 3.21 -2.79
N HIS A 178 -5.32 4.23 -1.96
CA HIS A 178 -5.72 5.61 -2.17
C HIS A 178 -7.16 5.96 -1.76
N THR A 179 -8.16 5.18 -2.15
CA THR A 179 -9.56 5.57 -1.90
C THR A 179 -9.99 5.40 -0.44
N HIS A 180 -9.17 4.68 0.36
CA HIS A 180 -9.38 4.41 1.79
C HIS A 180 -10.60 3.54 2.12
N ILE A 181 -11.39 3.13 1.13
CA ILE A 181 -12.58 2.30 1.30
C ILE A 181 -12.30 0.91 0.74
N PRO A 182 -12.32 -0.14 1.59
CA PRO A 182 -12.02 -1.49 1.12
C PRO A 182 -13.14 -2.00 0.21
N THR A 183 -12.73 -2.59 -0.91
CA THR A 183 -13.67 -3.26 -1.82
C THR A 183 -13.83 -4.73 -1.46
N ALA A 184 -14.88 -5.38 -1.95
CA ALA A 184 -15.22 -6.78 -1.67
C ALA A 184 -15.09 -7.63 -2.94
N ASP A 185 -14.03 -7.40 -3.71
CA ASP A 185 -13.83 -8.01 -5.03
C ASP A 185 -12.54 -8.84 -5.11
N GLU A 186 -12.02 -9.26 -3.94
CA GLU A 186 -10.85 -10.13 -3.87
C GLU A 186 -11.05 -11.43 -4.65
N ARG A 187 -10.12 -11.74 -5.54
CA ARG A 187 -10.19 -12.93 -6.39
C ARG A 187 -8.83 -13.31 -6.96
N ILE A 188 -8.73 -14.54 -7.44
CA ILE A 188 -7.63 -14.97 -8.32
C ILE A 188 -8.10 -14.81 -9.76
N LEU A 189 -7.35 -14.04 -10.54
CA LEU A 189 -7.60 -13.87 -11.98
C LEU A 189 -7.23 -15.15 -12.76
N PRO A 190 -7.76 -15.36 -13.98
CA PRO A 190 -7.66 -16.64 -14.70
C PRO A 190 -6.24 -17.15 -14.93
N LYS A 191 -5.22 -16.28 -14.99
CA LYS A 191 -3.82 -16.69 -15.19
C LYS A 191 -3.04 -16.80 -13.88
N GLY A 192 -3.69 -16.62 -12.71
CA GLY A 192 -3.12 -16.86 -11.40
C GLY A 192 -2.61 -15.63 -10.66
N THR A 193 -3.01 -14.42 -11.05
CA THR A 193 -2.73 -13.19 -10.28
C THR A 193 -3.83 -12.95 -9.26
N ALA A 194 -3.48 -12.78 -7.98
CA ALA A 194 -4.42 -12.28 -6.97
C ALA A 194 -4.75 -10.80 -7.25
N PHE A 195 -6.01 -10.42 -7.08
CA PHE A 195 -6.47 -9.06 -7.34
C PHE A 195 -7.44 -8.58 -6.26
N LEU A 196 -7.27 -7.32 -5.84
CA LEU A 196 -8.20 -6.58 -4.99
C LEU A 196 -8.17 -5.11 -5.40
N THR A 197 -9.33 -4.52 -5.70
CA THR A 197 -9.43 -3.12 -6.17
C THR A 197 -8.95 -2.11 -5.14
N ASP A 198 -9.29 -2.27 -3.86
CA ASP A 198 -8.75 -1.42 -2.78
C ASP A 198 -8.72 -2.16 -1.45
N THR A 199 -7.60 -2.06 -0.75
CA THR A 199 -7.40 -2.68 0.58
C THR A 199 -8.03 -1.88 1.71
N GLY A 200 -8.46 -0.64 1.44
CA GLY A 200 -8.97 0.29 2.45
C GLY A 200 -7.86 1.02 3.21
N MET A 201 -8.25 1.80 4.22
CA MET A 201 -7.31 2.48 5.11
C MET A 201 -7.09 1.71 6.41
N THR A 202 -5.93 1.87 6.99
CA THR A 202 -5.61 1.48 8.36
C THR A 202 -5.57 2.74 9.22
N GLY A 203 -6.62 2.98 10.00
CA GLY A 203 -6.78 4.27 10.67
C GLY A 203 -8.08 4.43 11.44
N PRO A 204 -8.45 5.67 11.84
CA PRO A 204 -9.58 5.94 12.72
C PRO A 204 -10.93 5.64 12.04
N THR A 205 -11.79 4.87 12.73
CA THR A 205 -13.11 4.45 12.21
C THR A 205 -14.18 5.54 12.24
N TYR A 206 -14.16 6.41 13.27
CA TYR A 206 -15.12 7.51 13.37
C TYR A 206 -14.66 8.75 12.60
N SER A 207 -14.48 8.57 11.30
CA SER A 207 -13.92 9.57 10.39
C SER A 207 -14.59 9.51 9.02
N VAL A 208 -14.33 10.52 8.20
CA VAL A 208 -14.51 10.40 6.74
C VAL A 208 -13.12 10.19 6.15
N ILE A 209 -12.84 8.95 5.75
CA ILE A 209 -11.57 8.51 5.17
C ILE A 209 -10.32 8.99 5.94
N GLY A 210 -10.40 8.99 7.28
CA GLY A 210 -9.30 9.39 8.17
C GLY A 210 -9.39 10.81 8.73
N VAL A 211 -10.21 11.67 8.14
CA VAL A 211 -10.41 13.07 8.56
C VAL A 211 -11.59 13.19 9.53
N LYS A 212 -11.55 14.16 10.46
CA LYS A 212 -12.68 14.49 11.35
C LYS A 212 -13.95 14.71 10.53
N LYS A 213 -14.98 13.90 10.79
CA LYS A 213 -16.23 13.87 9.99
C LYS A 213 -16.95 15.23 9.95
N GLU A 214 -16.94 15.95 11.07
CA GLU A 214 -17.59 17.24 11.20
C GLU A 214 -17.01 18.26 10.20
N MET A 215 -15.69 18.29 10.06
CA MET A 215 -14.98 19.20 9.14
C MET A 215 -15.27 18.87 7.67
N VAL A 216 -15.35 17.57 7.34
CA VAL A 216 -15.64 17.12 5.97
C VAL A 216 -17.09 17.43 5.60
N ILE A 217 -18.04 17.11 6.51
CA ILE A 217 -19.46 17.41 6.31
C ILE A 217 -19.67 18.93 6.10
N GLU A 218 -19.06 19.76 6.95
CA GLU A 218 -19.18 21.21 6.84
C GLU A 218 -18.58 21.73 5.51
N LYS A 219 -17.45 21.18 5.06
CA LYS A 219 -16.87 21.52 3.75
C LYS A 219 -17.85 21.22 2.60
N PHE A 220 -18.50 20.06 2.62
CA PHE A 220 -19.49 19.71 1.58
C PHE A 220 -20.72 20.61 1.61
N LEU A 221 -21.20 20.99 2.80
CA LEU A 221 -22.35 21.87 2.94
C LEU A 221 -22.06 23.31 2.54
N GLN A 222 -20.87 23.82 2.87
CA GLN A 222 -20.53 25.25 2.68
C GLN A 222 -19.70 25.48 1.41
N GLN A 223 -19.06 24.45 0.83
CA GLN A 223 -18.14 24.56 -0.31
C GLN A 223 -16.99 25.56 -0.10
N THR A 224 -16.57 25.78 1.15
CA THR A 224 -15.48 26.70 1.50
C THR A 224 -14.17 25.94 1.73
N PRO A 225 -13.00 26.54 1.41
CA PRO A 225 -11.72 25.94 1.74
C PRO A 225 -11.57 25.71 3.24
N ARG A 226 -11.12 24.53 3.65
CA ARG A 226 -10.84 24.19 5.05
C ARG A 226 -9.56 23.39 5.17
N ARG A 227 -8.81 23.64 6.23
CA ARG A 227 -7.71 22.78 6.62
C ARG A 227 -8.28 21.59 7.40
N PHE A 228 -8.02 20.39 6.91
CA PHE A 228 -8.48 19.17 7.57
C PHE A 228 -7.56 18.75 8.72
N GLU A 229 -8.16 18.15 9.74
CA GLU A 229 -7.49 17.49 10.85
C GLU A 229 -7.81 16.00 10.84
N MET A 230 -6.80 15.18 11.16
CA MET A 230 -6.99 13.76 11.30
C MET A 230 -7.91 13.45 12.48
N ALA A 231 -8.76 12.45 12.29
CA ALA A 231 -9.59 11.92 13.37
C ALA A 231 -8.75 11.10 14.34
N SER A 232 -9.27 10.90 15.54
CA SER A 232 -8.69 10.05 16.60
C SER A 232 -9.75 9.07 17.12
N GLY A 233 -9.35 8.16 18.02
CA GLY A 233 -10.25 7.21 18.67
C GLY A 233 -10.10 5.79 18.13
N PRO A 234 -11.17 4.97 18.17
CA PRO A 234 -11.12 3.60 17.68
C PRO A 234 -10.59 3.53 16.25
N ALA A 235 -9.76 2.54 15.97
CA ALA A 235 -9.13 2.36 14.67
C ALA A 235 -9.43 0.97 14.10
N VAL A 236 -9.24 0.83 12.79
CA VAL A 236 -9.32 -0.43 12.07
C VAL A 236 -8.00 -0.67 11.31
N LEU A 237 -7.49 -1.89 11.35
CA LEU A 237 -6.47 -2.37 10.44
C LEU A 237 -7.17 -3.04 9.28
N GLN A 238 -6.92 -2.59 8.06
CA GLN A 238 -7.47 -3.15 6.83
C GLN A 238 -6.36 -3.55 5.86
N GLY A 239 -6.59 -4.65 5.17
CA GLY A 239 -5.62 -5.19 4.23
C GLY A 239 -6.08 -6.50 3.61
N ALA A 240 -5.13 -7.23 3.03
CA ALA A 240 -5.34 -8.56 2.50
C ALA A 240 -4.16 -9.49 2.80
N ILE A 241 -4.43 -10.78 2.92
CA ILE A 241 -3.40 -11.83 2.92
C ILE A 241 -3.48 -12.54 1.59
N VAL A 242 -2.32 -12.67 0.94
CA VAL A 242 -2.14 -13.38 -0.32
C VAL A 242 -1.22 -14.57 -0.08
N GLU A 243 -1.63 -15.73 -0.59
CA GLU A 243 -0.82 -16.95 -0.60
C GLU A 243 -0.23 -17.15 -2.01
N ILE A 244 1.10 -17.35 -2.08
CA ILE A 244 1.85 -17.41 -3.34
C ILE A 244 2.64 -18.73 -3.39
N ASP A 245 2.55 -19.43 -4.50
CA ASP A 245 3.44 -20.56 -4.80
C ASP A 245 4.81 -20.03 -5.25
N PRO A 246 5.89 -20.26 -4.50
CA PRO A 246 7.20 -19.72 -4.82
C PRO A 246 7.82 -20.31 -6.10
N SER A 247 7.37 -21.48 -6.55
CA SER A 247 7.89 -22.12 -7.74
C SER A 247 7.38 -21.49 -9.03
N SER A 248 6.11 -21.07 -9.03
CA SER A 248 5.44 -20.50 -10.20
C SER A 248 5.25 -18.97 -10.12
N GLY A 249 5.33 -18.41 -8.91
CA GLY A 249 4.97 -17.03 -8.63
C GLY A 249 3.46 -16.76 -8.69
N LYS A 250 2.62 -17.78 -8.86
CA LYS A 250 1.17 -17.63 -8.91
C LYS A 250 0.56 -17.55 -7.52
N ALA A 251 -0.48 -16.73 -7.38
CA ALA A 251 -1.29 -16.75 -6.18
C ALA A 251 -2.21 -17.98 -6.15
N THR A 252 -2.38 -18.55 -4.96
CA THR A 252 -3.25 -19.69 -4.69
C THR A 252 -4.42 -19.31 -3.79
N GLY A 253 -4.33 -18.16 -3.11
CA GLY A 253 -5.38 -17.62 -2.25
C GLY A 253 -5.24 -16.12 -2.03
N ILE A 254 -6.36 -15.47 -1.83
CA ILE A 254 -6.45 -14.09 -1.34
C ILE A 254 -7.65 -13.97 -0.42
N ARG A 255 -7.48 -13.29 0.71
CA ARG A 255 -8.57 -12.95 1.62
C ARG A 255 -8.34 -11.59 2.26
N ARG A 256 -9.41 -10.85 2.49
CA ARG A 256 -9.33 -9.57 3.22
C ARG A 256 -9.08 -9.81 4.70
N VAL A 257 -8.44 -8.81 5.32
CA VAL A 257 -8.22 -8.73 6.77
C VAL A 257 -8.84 -7.43 7.27
N GLN A 258 -9.60 -7.54 8.36
CA GLN A 258 -10.18 -6.39 9.05
C GLN A 258 -10.15 -6.65 10.55
N ILE A 259 -9.42 -5.81 11.30
CA ILE A 259 -9.28 -5.94 12.75
C ILE A 259 -9.58 -4.59 13.40
N HIS A 260 -10.56 -4.59 14.30
CA HIS A 260 -10.93 -3.40 15.05
C HIS A 260 -10.17 -3.31 16.37
N GLY A 261 -9.70 -2.12 16.72
CA GLY A 261 -9.06 -1.83 17.97
C GLY A 261 -9.62 -0.56 18.64
N SER A 262 -9.58 -0.53 19.96
CA SER A 262 -10.00 0.61 20.78
C SER A 262 -8.83 1.20 21.53
N GLY A 263 -8.87 2.51 21.85
CA GLY A 263 -7.89 3.17 22.73
C GLY A 263 -6.62 3.67 22.04
N PHE A 264 -6.72 4.22 20.82
CA PHE A 264 -5.61 4.82 20.07
C PHE A 264 -5.67 6.34 20.03
#